data_04a4fe15884f48ba95ba0d5622161185
#
_entry.id   04a4fe15884f48ba95ba0d5622161185
#
_cell.length_a   1.000
_cell.length_b   1.000
_cell.length_c   1.000
_cell.angle_alpha   90.00
_cell.angle_beta   90.00
_cell.angle_gamma   90.00
#
_symmetry.space_group_name_H-M   'P 1'
#
loop_
_entity.id
_entity.type
_entity.pdbx_description
1 polymer ?
#
loop_
_entity_poly.entity_id
_entity_poly.type
_entity_poly.pdbx_seq_one_letter_code
_entity_poly.pdbx_strand_id
1 'polypeptide(L)'
;MRHYLHSVMANLLSKEKKYLLKGVLIMENKYIEIDESKWPRAMHCAVFRNSVEPAFCVTFEADVTGLKQYAKDNNLSFTLAMVYAVCKCANQIEAFRYRFVDGKIVLFENIDTAFTYLNKETNLFKVVNVPMMGDIKEYCIKAKKIADEQEAYFTGPLENDVFQCSPMPWVTYTHISHTNSGKKDNATPLFDWGKYYEKDGRILMPVSVQAHHSFVDGIHIGAFVDALKKYLGSIY
;
A
#
# COMPACT_ATOMS: atom_id res chain seq x y z
N MET A 1 11.99 -39.22 -17.92
CA MET A 1 12.68 -38.12 -17.23
C MET A 1 12.57 -36.77 -17.96
N ARG A 2 12.64 -36.70 -19.30
CA ARG A 2 12.47 -35.44 -20.06
C ARG A 2 11.06 -34.86 -20.06
N HIS A 3 10.01 -35.67 -19.98
CA HIS A 3 8.60 -35.19 -19.92
C HIS A 3 8.21 -34.59 -18.58
N TYR A 4 8.86 -34.98 -17.48
CA TYR A 4 8.55 -34.41 -16.13
C TYR A 4 9.14 -33.02 -15.93
N LEU A 5 10.30 -32.74 -16.52
CA LEU A 5 10.94 -31.43 -16.49
C LEU A 5 10.18 -30.38 -17.33
N HIS A 6 9.54 -30.79 -18.46
CA HIS A 6 8.72 -29.87 -19.26
C HIS A 6 7.41 -29.50 -18.58
N SER A 7 6.81 -30.40 -17.80
CA SER A 7 5.59 -30.12 -17.04
C SER A 7 5.84 -29.19 -15.84
N VAL A 8 6.98 -29.33 -15.18
CA VAL A 8 7.37 -28.47 -14.05
C VAL A 8 7.78 -27.06 -14.55
N MET A 9 8.45 -26.95 -15.68
CA MET A 9 8.76 -25.65 -16.29
C MET A 9 7.53 -24.96 -16.89
N ALA A 10 6.56 -25.70 -17.42
CA ALA A 10 5.31 -25.11 -17.92
C ALA A 10 4.41 -24.57 -16.81
N ASN A 11 4.46 -25.13 -15.59
CA ASN A 11 3.75 -24.58 -14.42
C ASN A 11 4.45 -23.39 -13.75
N LEU A 12 5.73 -23.15 -14.05
CA LEU A 12 6.47 -21.96 -13.60
C LEU A 12 6.31 -20.75 -14.54
N LEU A 13 5.70 -20.94 -15.71
CA LEU A 13 5.51 -19.92 -16.74
C LEU A 13 4.05 -19.45 -16.90
N SER A 14 3.15 -19.81 -16.01
CA SER A 14 1.74 -19.47 -16.15
C SER A 14 1.21 -18.66 -15.00
N LYS A 15 1.08 -17.41 -15.22
CA LYS A 15 0.00 -16.45 -14.98
C LYS A 15 0.53 -15.03 -15.00
N GLU A 16 1.24 -14.66 -16.06
CA GLU A 16 1.31 -13.25 -16.38
C GLU A 16 -0.04 -12.84 -17.00
N LYS A 17 -1.00 -12.42 -16.20
CA LYS A 17 -2.14 -11.68 -16.71
C LYS A 17 -1.66 -10.30 -17.12
N LYS A 18 -1.61 -10.05 -18.42
CA LYS A 18 -1.28 -8.75 -18.99
C LYS A 18 -2.58 -8.00 -19.22
N TYR A 19 -2.78 -6.90 -18.49
CA TYR A 19 -3.85 -5.96 -18.78
C TYR A 19 -3.29 -4.77 -19.56
N LEU A 20 -3.89 -4.47 -20.72
CA LEU A 20 -3.58 -3.26 -21.48
C LEU A 20 -4.59 -2.18 -21.09
N LEU A 21 -4.22 -1.27 -20.20
CA LEU A 21 -4.94 -0.03 -19.98
C LEU A 21 -4.26 1.08 -20.80
N LYS A 22 -4.92 1.52 -21.88
CA LYS A 22 -4.45 2.62 -22.78
C LYS A 22 -2.96 2.53 -23.17
N GLY A 23 -2.48 1.32 -23.54
CA GLY A 23 -1.11 1.14 -24.04
C GLY A 23 -0.01 0.98 -22.96
N VAL A 24 -0.37 0.92 -21.70
CA VAL A 24 0.56 0.61 -20.59
C VAL A 24 0.41 -0.87 -20.24
N LEU A 25 1.49 -1.64 -20.37
CA LEU A 25 1.55 -3.02 -19.94
C LEU A 25 1.65 -3.03 -18.40
N ILE A 26 0.58 -3.41 -17.73
CA ILE A 26 0.60 -3.64 -16.27
C ILE A 26 1.00 -5.12 -16.08
N MET A 27 2.12 -5.35 -15.44
CA MET A 27 2.54 -6.69 -15.01
C MET A 27 1.99 -6.94 -13.61
N GLU A 28 1.30 -8.05 -13.41
CA GLU A 28 0.92 -8.49 -12.06
C GLU A 28 2.19 -8.70 -11.21
N ASN A 29 2.15 -8.25 -9.96
CA ASN A 29 3.22 -8.50 -9.02
C ASN A 29 3.35 -10.00 -8.75
N LYS A 30 4.57 -10.50 -8.79
CA LYS A 30 4.85 -11.91 -8.52
C LYS A 30 4.63 -12.23 -7.04
N TYR A 31 4.14 -13.43 -6.78
CA TYR A 31 4.00 -13.95 -5.44
C TYR A 31 4.38 -15.42 -5.36
N ILE A 32 4.65 -15.89 -4.15
CA ILE A 32 4.80 -17.29 -3.81
C ILE A 32 3.65 -17.74 -2.90
N GLU A 33 3.16 -18.94 -3.09
CA GLU A 33 2.19 -19.59 -2.19
C GLU A 33 2.90 -20.06 -0.93
N ILE A 34 2.31 -19.83 0.24
CA ILE A 34 2.85 -20.23 1.54
C ILE A 34 2.36 -21.61 1.90
N ASP A 35 3.30 -22.51 2.21
CA ASP A 35 3.00 -23.80 2.83
C ASP A 35 2.65 -23.58 4.31
N GLU A 36 1.35 -23.50 4.60
CA GLU A 36 0.84 -23.24 5.95
C GLU A 36 1.31 -24.29 6.97
N SER A 37 1.60 -25.53 6.55
CA SER A 37 2.08 -26.60 7.45
C SER A 37 3.48 -26.33 8.01
N LYS A 38 4.26 -25.47 7.36
CA LYS A 38 5.63 -25.09 7.73
C LYS A 38 5.75 -23.62 8.14
N TRP A 39 4.68 -22.87 8.01
CA TRP A 39 4.71 -21.43 8.28
C TRP A 39 4.53 -21.15 9.77
N PRO A 40 5.51 -20.52 10.45
CA PRO A 40 5.44 -20.32 11.91
C PRO A 40 4.22 -19.52 12.37
N ARG A 41 3.65 -18.69 11.48
CA ARG A 41 2.48 -17.85 11.78
C ARG A 41 1.13 -18.51 11.51
N ALA A 42 1.09 -19.76 11.05
CA ALA A 42 -0.15 -20.42 10.61
C ALA A 42 -1.26 -20.38 11.68
N MET A 43 -0.93 -20.67 12.94
CA MET A 43 -1.89 -20.63 14.05
C MET A 43 -2.43 -19.22 14.29
N HIS A 44 -1.56 -18.20 14.36
CA HIS A 44 -1.96 -16.81 14.55
C HIS A 44 -2.85 -16.33 13.40
N CYS A 45 -2.47 -16.68 12.18
CA CYS A 45 -3.26 -16.35 10.99
C CYS A 45 -4.66 -16.96 11.08
N ALA A 46 -4.79 -18.24 11.42
CA ALA A 46 -6.08 -18.95 11.52
C ALA A 46 -7.01 -18.33 12.58
N VAL A 47 -6.46 -17.91 13.73
CA VAL A 47 -7.22 -17.27 14.81
C VAL A 47 -7.86 -15.97 14.31
N PHE A 48 -7.07 -15.08 13.71
CA PHE A 48 -7.57 -13.77 13.30
C PHE A 48 -8.37 -13.81 12.00
N ARG A 49 -8.05 -14.72 11.07
CA ARG A 49 -8.79 -14.87 9.81
C ARG A 49 -10.28 -15.12 10.03
N ASN A 50 -10.63 -15.82 11.11
CA ASN A 50 -12.01 -16.15 11.46
C ASN A 50 -12.70 -15.11 12.36
N SER A 51 -12.02 -14.05 12.74
CA SER A 51 -12.61 -12.96 13.52
C SER A 51 -13.65 -12.18 12.71
N VAL A 52 -14.66 -11.62 13.38
CA VAL A 52 -15.64 -10.74 12.74
C VAL A 52 -14.97 -9.48 12.20
N GLU A 53 -14.10 -8.88 13.01
CA GLU A 53 -13.30 -7.70 12.70
C GLU A 53 -11.81 -8.10 12.79
N PRO A 54 -11.21 -8.60 11.69
CA PRO A 54 -9.84 -9.08 11.73
C PRO A 54 -8.81 -7.96 11.57
N ALA A 55 -9.22 -6.76 11.21
CA ALA A 55 -8.35 -5.61 11.04
C ALA A 55 -8.32 -4.72 12.28
N PHE A 56 -7.16 -4.16 12.58
CA PHE A 56 -6.98 -3.14 13.59
C PHE A 56 -6.30 -1.91 12.99
N CYS A 57 -6.50 -0.75 13.63
CA CYS A 57 -5.93 0.51 13.18
C CYS A 57 -5.08 1.14 14.28
N VAL A 58 -3.91 1.66 13.90
CA VAL A 58 -3.02 2.42 14.78
C VAL A 58 -2.75 3.77 14.15
N THR A 59 -2.91 4.85 14.93
CA THR A 59 -2.54 6.21 14.53
C THR A 59 -1.31 6.66 15.31
N PHE A 60 -0.36 7.27 14.61
CA PHE A 60 0.83 7.86 15.20
C PHE A 60 1.15 9.19 14.51
N GLU A 61 2.02 9.97 15.12
CA GLU A 61 2.46 11.26 14.58
C GLU A 61 3.79 11.09 13.83
N ALA A 62 3.88 11.64 12.64
CA ALA A 62 5.07 11.68 11.82
C ALA A 62 5.55 13.12 11.59
N ASP A 63 6.87 13.34 11.69
CA ASP A 63 7.51 14.56 11.26
C ASP A 63 7.74 14.52 9.74
N VAL A 64 7.03 15.37 9.03
CA VAL A 64 7.05 15.45 7.57
C VAL A 64 7.75 16.72 7.05
N THR A 65 8.47 17.41 7.93
CA THR A 65 9.14 18.68 7.60
C THR A 65 10.03 18.56 6.38
N GLY A 66 10.95 17.58 6.37
CA GLY A 66 11.88 17.34 5.26
C GLY A 66 11.16 16.97 3.98
N LEU A 67 10.19 16.04 4.04
CA LEU A 67 9.44 15.61 2.86
C LEU A 67 8.63 16.76 2.23
N LYS A 68 8.03 17.62 3.08
CA LYS A 68 7.27 18.78 2.60
C LYS A 68 8.18 19.78 1.90
N GLN A 69 9.36 20.04 2.47
CA GLN A 69 10.36 20.92 1.86
C GLN A 69 10.87 20.33 0.55
N TYR A 70 11.24 19.05 0.54
CA TYR A 70 11.67 18.33 -0.66
C TYR A 70 10.64 18.41 -1.80
N ALA A 71 9.37 18.12 -1.48
CA ALA A 71 8.30 18.20 -2.48
C ALA A 71 8.14 19.61 -3.07
N LYS A 72 8.25 20.65 -2.23
CA LYS A 72 8.20 22.05 -2.66
C LYS A 72 9.37 22.40 -3.58
N ASP A 73 10.60 22.05 -3.19
CA ASP A 73 11.82 22.42 -3.94
C ASP A 73 11.91 21.70 -5.30
N ASN A 74 11.30 20.52 -5.40
CA ASN A 74 11.26 19.74 -6.64
C ASN A 74 9.94 19.92 -7.43
N ASN A 75 9.04 20.81 -7.00
CA ASN A 75 7.72 21.02 -7.62
C ASN A 75 6.88 19.72 -7.75
N LEU A 76 6.90 18.89 -6.69
CA LEU A 76 6.19 17.63 -6.60
C LEU A 76 4.94 17.76 -5.73
N SER A 77 3.97 16.88 -5.96
CA SER A 77 2.82 16.72 -5.06
C SER A 77 3.25 16.11 -3.73
N PHE A 78 3.05 16.83 -2.63
CA PHE A 78 3.29 16.30 -1.28
C PHE A 78 2.50 15.01 -1.01
N THR A 79 1.25 14.95 -1.45
CA THR A 79 0.41 13.74 -1.31
C THR A 79 1.03 12.53 -2.02
N LEU A 80 1.50 12.70 -3.26
CA LEU A 80 2.13 11.60 -4.01
C LEU A 80 3.48 11.22 -3.41
N ALA A 81 4.23 12.20 -2.89
CA ALA A 81 5.47 11.92 -2.17
C ALA A 81 5.22 11.11 -0.89
N MET A 82 4.13 11.38 -0.15
CA MET A 82 3.70 10.57 0.99
C MET A 82 3.26 9.17 0.59
N VAL A 83 2.48 9.00 -0.49
CA VAL A 83 2.12 7.67 -1.03
C VAL A 83 3.39 6.85 -1.27
N TYR A 84 4.38 7.44 -1.96
CA TYR A 84 5.65 6.76 -2.21
C TYR A 84 6.37 6.38 -0.91
N ALA A 85 6.53 7.34 0.02
CA ALA A 85 7.26 7.12 1.28
C ALA A 85 6.65 5.98 2.11
N VAL A 86 5.33 6.02 2.29
CA VAL A 86 4.57 5.02 3.06
C VAL A 86 4.69 3.64 2.40
N CYS A 87 4.39 3.53 1.10
CA CYS A 87 4.38 2.25 0.40
C CYS A 87 5.79 1.66 0.25
N LYS A 88 6.82 2.50 0.06
CA LYS A 88 8.22 2.08 0.06
C LYS A 88 8.61 1.46 1.41
N CYS A 89 8.25 2.10 2.51
CA CYS A 89 8.57 1.60 3.85
C CYS A 89 7.78 0.32 4.17
N ALA A 90 6.49 0.25 3.80
CA ALA A 90 5.67 -0.94 3.99
C ALA A 90 6.20 -2.15 3.19
N ASN A 91 6.68 -1.95 1.97
CA ASN A 91 7.28 -3.01 1.16
C ASN A 91 8.54 -3.65 1.78
N GLN A 92 9.25 -2.93 2.66
CA GLN A 92 10.41 -3.47 3.37
C GLN A 92 10.04 -4.48 4.46
N ILE A 93 8.77 -4.56 4.85
CA ILE A 93 8.29 -5.39 5.95
C ILE A 93 7.43 -6.51 5.38
N GLU A 94 7.94 -7.73 5.45
CA GLU A 94 7.31 -8.92 4.86
C GLU A 94 5.84 -9.07 5.28
N ALA A 95 5.52 -8.80 6.56
CA ALA A 95 4.18 -8.90 7.12
C ALA A 95 3.12 -8.08 6.36
N PHE A 96 3.50 -6.96 5.77
CA PHE A 96 2.60 -6.12 4.97
C PHE A 96 2.38 -6.64 3.54
N ARG A 97 3.13 -7.64 3.10
CA ARG A 97 3.04 -8.19 1.74
C ARG A 97 2.28 -9.51 1.63
N TYR A 98 1.86 -10.09 2.76
CA TYR A 98 0.98 -11.27 2.76
C TYR A 98 -0.44 -10.91 2.34
N ARG A 99 -1.08 -11.79 1.57
CA ARG A 99 -2.48 -11.67 1.14
C ARG A 99 -3.16 -13.03 1.15
N PHE A 100 -4.49 -12.99 1.15
CA PHE A 100 -5.32 -14.14 0.80
C PHE A 100 -5.70 -14.05 -0.68
N VAL A 101 -5.37 -15.06 -1.45
CA VAL A 101 -5.72 -15.19 -2.88
C VAL A 101 -6.32 -16.57 -3.09
N ASP A 102 -7.55 -16.64 -3.58
CA ASP A 102 -8.29 -17.88 -3.82
C ASP A 102 -8.27 -18.84 -2.61
N GLY A 103 -8.42 -18.30 -1.40
CA GLY A 103 -8.42 -19.04 -0.15
C GLY A 103 -7.03 -19.42 0.38
N LYS A 104 -5.97 -19.20 -0.38
CA LYS A 104 -4.58 -19.49 -0.03
C LYS A 104 -3.87 -18.27 0.53
N ILE A 105 -2.83 -18.49 1.30
CA ILE A 105 -1.92 -17.44 1.76
C ILE A 105 -0.79 -17.29 0.74
N VAL A 106 -0.56 -16.07 0.29
CA VAL A 106 0.53 -15.74 -0.63
C VAL A 106 1.39 -14.62 -0.08
N LEU A 107 2.65 -14.60 -0.45
CA LEU A 107 3.60 -13.52 -0.18
C LEU A 107 4.01 -12.89 -1.51
N PHE A 108 3.65 -11.64 -1.71
CA PHE A 108 4.09 -10.85 -2.87
C PHE A 108 5.55 -10.43 -2.74
N GLU A 109 6.28 -10.42 -3.86
CA GLU A 109 7.65 -9.89 -3.93
C GLU A 109 7.66 -8.38 -3.72
N ASN A 110 6.66 -7.70 -4.29
CA ASN A 110 6.45 -6.25 -4.17
C ASN A 110 4.95 -5.96 -4.20
N ILE A 111 4.56 -4.83 -3.62
CA ILE A 111 3.18 -4.35 -3.59
C ILE A 111 3.14 -2.96 -4.21
N ASP A 112 2.23 -2.76 -5.13
CA ASP A 112 2.00 -1.49 -5.81
C ASP A 112 1.14 -0.52 -4.98
N THR A 113 0.83 0.63 -5.53
CA THR A 113 0.09 1.68 -4.82
C THR A 113 -1.29 1.90 -5.44
N ALA A 114 -2.30 2.03 -4.60
CA ALA A 114 -3.62 2.53 -4.96
C ALA A 114 -3.95 3.71 -4.05
N PHE A 115 -4.32 4.86 -4.60
CA PHE A 115 -4.62 6.03 -3.78
C PHE A 115 -5.83 6.80 -4.29
N THR A 116 -6.50 7.47 -3.35
CA THR A 116 -7.59 8.39 -3.69
C THR A 116 -7.04 9.70 -4.23
N TYR A 117 -7.60 10.18 -5.33
CA TYR A 117 -7.24 11.42 -5.99
C TYR A 117 -8.48 12.25 -6.26
N LEU A 118 -8.54 13.45 -5.67
CA LEU A 118 -9.71 14.32 -5.75
C LEU A 118 -9.82 14.99 -7.12
N ASN A 119 -10.99 14.85 -7.76
CA ASN A 119 -11.38 15.72 -8.87
C ASN A 119 -11.94 17.03 -8.27
N LYS A 120 -11.25 18.14 -8.48
CA LYS A 120 -11.60 19.43 -7.89
C LYS A 120 -12.85 20.06 -8.47
N GLU A 121 -13.24 19.69 -9.70
CA GLU A 121 -14.44 20.22 -10.36
C GLU A 121 -15.72 19.60 -9.81
N THR A 122 -15.68 18.28 -9.58
CA THR A 122 -16.85 17.52 -9.11
C THR A 122 -16.88 17.27 -7.62
N ASN A 123 -15.76 17.52 -6.91
CA ASN A 123 -15.53 17.14 -5.51
C ASN A 123 -15.69 15.62 -5.25
N LEU A 124 -15.56 14.80 -6.28
CA LEU A 124 -15.54 13.35 -6.15
C LEU A 124 -14.10 12.84 -6.26
N PHE A 125 -13.78 11.79 -5.53
CA PHE A 125 -12.47 11.15 -5.65
C PHE A 125 -12.50 10.03 -6.69
N LYS A 126 -11.38 9.81 -7.33
CA LYS A 126 -11.09 8.61 -8.12
C LYS A 126 -10.00 7.78 -7.45
N VAL A 127 -9.98 6.48 -7.69
CA VAL A 127 -8.92 5.59 -7.24
C VAL A 127 -7.93 5.39 -8.37
N VAL A 128 -6.67 5.66 -8.10
CA VAL A 128 -5.57 5.60 -9.08
C VAL A 128 -4.59 4.54 -8.65
N ASN A 129 -4.31 3.58 -9.55
CA ASN A 129 -3.32 2.53 -9.33
C ASN A 129 -2.02 2.89 -10.05
N VAL A 130 -0.90 2.81 -9.33
CA VAL A 130 0.43 3.13 -9.87
C VAL A 130 1.44 2.09 -9.41
N PRO A 131 2.20 1.48 -10.34
CA PRO A 131 3.28 0.58 -9.96
C PRO A 131 4.31 1.27 -9.07
N MET A 132 4.75 0.55 -8.01
CA MET A 132 5.82 1.01 -7.13
C MET A 132 7.16 0.86 -7.85
N MET A 133 7.77 1.97 -8.25
CA MET A 133 8.96 1.97 -9.10
C MET A 133 9.83 3.21 -8.90
N GLY A 134 11.08 3.08 -9.28
CA GLY A 134 12.03 4.19 -9.35
C GLY A 134 12.30 4.85 -8.00
N ASP A 135 12.71 6.11 -8.07
CA ASP A 135 12.83 6.98 -6.92
C ASP A 135 11.55 7.80 -6.69
N ILE A 136 11.54 8.57 -5.61
CA ILE A 136 10.38 9.40 -5.22
C ILE A 136 9.99 10.41 -6.31
N LYS A 137 10.96 10.97 -7.05
CA LYS A 137 10.71 11.98 -8.09
C LYS A 137 10.10 11.34 -9.32
N GLU A 138 10.67 10.24 -9.79
CA GLU A 138 10.14 9.47 -10.92
C GLU A 138 8.73 8.96 -10.63
N TYR A 139 8.53 8.41 -9.43
CA TYR A 139 7.21 7.96 -8.99
C TYR A 139 6.18 9.10 -9.00
N CYS A 140 6.49 10.24 -8.37
CA CYS A 140 5.56 11.38 -8.29
C CYS A 140 5.16 11.91 -9.67
N ILE A 141 6.13 12.01 -10.60
CA ILE A 141 5.86 12.47 -11.97
C ILE A 141 4.93 11.50 -12.68
N LYS A 142 5.23 10.20 -12.62
CA LYS A 142 4.42 9.16 -13.25
C LYS A 142 3.03 9.06 -12.63
N ALA A 143 2.94 9.06 -11.31
CA ALA A 143 1.68 8.98 -10.59
C ALA A 143 0.77 10.18 -10.90
N LYS A 144 1.35 11.38 -10.96
CA LYS A 144 0.60 12.59 -11.36
C LYS A 144 0.07 12.46 -12.78
N LYS A 145 0.89 12.02 -13.73
CA LYS A 145 0.49 11.83 -15.12
C LYS A 145 -0.68 10.84 -15.22
N ILE A 146 -0.55 9.65 -14.60
CA ILE A 146 -1.62 8.63 -14.61
C ILE A 146 -2.89 9.19 -13.97
N ALA A 147 -2.76 9.89 -12.83
CA ALA A 147 -3.90 10.48 -12.16
C ALA A 147 -4.60 11.56 -13.01
N ASP A 148 -3.86 12.41 -13.69
CA ASP A 148 -4.44 13.46 -14.52
C ASP A 148 -5.12 12.89 -15.79
N GLU A 149 -4.53 11.85 -16.41
CA GLU A 149 -5.03 11.21 -17.62
C GLU A 149 -6.21 10.24 -17.36
N GLN A 150 -6.39 9.79 -16.12
CA GLN A 150 -7.48 8.87 -15.78
C GLN A 150 -8.81 9.60 -15.72
N GLU A 151 -9.73 9.30 -16.67
CA GLU A 151 -11.09 9.85 -16.70
C GLU A 151 -12.05 9.10 -15.75
N ALA A 152 -11.94 7.77 -15.72
CA ALA A 152 -12.80 6.94 -14.90
C ALA A 152 -12.51 7.11 -13.39
N TYR A 153 -13.56 7.16 -12.57
CA TYR A 153 -13.39 7.21 -11.11
C TYR A 153 -12.80 5.92 -10.55
N PHE A 154 -13.18 4.79 -11.12
CA PHE A 154 -12.66 3.46 -10.77
C PHE A 154 -12.31 2.71 -12.05
N THR A 155 -11.16 2.07 -12.10
CA THR A 155 -10.67 1.32 -13.27
C THR A 155 -10.90 -0.18 -13.16
N GLY A 156 -11.58 -0.62 -12.13
CA GLY A 156 -11.88 -2.02 -11.85
C GLY A 156 -11.90 -2.29 -10.34
N PRO A 157 -12.05 -3.56 -9.94
CA PRO A 157 -11.87 -3.93 -8.54
C PRO A 157 -10.45 -3.60 -8.10
N LEU A 158 -10.31 -3.22 -6.81
CA LEU A 158 -8.98 -3.08 -6.22
C LEU A 158 -8.32 -4.46 -6.17
N GLU A 159 -7.16 -4.57 -6.77
CA GLU A 159 -6.37 -5.79 -6.77
C GLU A 159 -5.75 -6.03 -5.38
N ASN A 160 -5.36 -7.27 -5.10
CA ASN A 160 -4.74 -7.63 -3.82
C ASN A 160 -3.27 -7.21 -3.73
N ASP A 161 -2.64 -6.87 -4.84
CA ASP A 161 -1.22 -6.51 -4.93
C ASP A 161 -0.96 -5.01 -4.76
N VAL A 162 -1.86 -4.31 -4.10
CA VAL A 162 -1.73 -2.88 -3.79
C VAL A 162 -1.73 -2.59 -2.29
N PHE A 163 -1.07 -1.50 -1.90
CA PHE A 163 -1.35 -0.77 -0.68
C PHE A 163 -2.35 0.33 -0.98
N GLN A 164 -3.39 0.45 -0.16
CA GLN A 164 -4.37 1.52 -0.30
C GLN A 164 -3.93 2.74 0.49
N CYS A 165 -4.02 3.93 -0.12
CA CYS A 165 -3.78 5.21 0.54
C CYS A 165 -5.00 6.09 0.39
N SER A 166 -5.54 6.58 1.51
CA SER A 166 -6.74 7.43 1.53
C SER A 166 -6.51 8.70 2.37
N PRO A 167 -5.74 9.68 1.87
CA PRO A 167 -5.43 10.89 2.60
C PRO A 167 -6.67 11.75 2.87
N MET A 168 -6.74 12.34 4.08
CA MET A 168 -7.77 13.27 4.52
C MET A 168 -7.15 14.63 4.89
N PRO A 169 -6.66 15.42 3.92
CA PRO A 169 -5.84 16.62 4.19
C PRO A 169 -6.62 17.82 4.75
N TRP A 170 -7.92 17.68 4.96
CA TRP A 170 -8.76 18.77 5.49
C TRP A 170 -8.86 18.79 7.01
N VAL A 171 -8.61 17.65 7.67
CA VAL A 171 -8.81 17.47 9.11
C VAL A 171 -7.56 16.84 9.71
N THR A 172 -7.08 17.41 10.83
CA THR A 172 -6.17 16.68 11.71
C THR A 172 -6.97 15.81 12.66
N TYR A 173 -6.49 14.61 13.00
CA TYR A 173 -7.22 13.65 13.81
C TYR A 173 -6.26 12.86 14.71
N THR A 174 -6.79 12.23 15.74
CA THR A 174 -6.06 11.33 16.64
C THR A 174 -6.37 9.86 16.41
N HIS A 175 -7.46 9.59 15.69
CA HIS A 175 -7.88 8.26 15.30
C HIS A 175 -8.80 8.34 14.06
N ILE A 176 -8.77 7.31 13.24
CA ILE A 176 -9.67 7.12 12.11
C ILE A 176 -10.06 5.64 12.04
N SER A 177 -11.29 5.37 11.63
CA SER A 177 -11.74 4.02 11.28
C SER A 177 -12.38 4.05 9.89
N HIS A 178 -12.25 2.95 9.18
CA HIS A 178 -12.76 2.81 7.82
C HIS A 178 -13.96 1.88 7.74
N THR A 179 -14.69 2.03 6.63
CA THR A 179 -15.73 1.07 6.27
C THR A 179 -15.12 -0.31 6.07
N ASN A 180 -15.80 -1.33 6.59
CA ASN A 180 -15.43 -2.72 6.38
C ASN A 180 -16.28 -3.30 5.23
N SER A 181 -15.63 -3.95 4.27
CA SER A 181 -16.31 -4.60 3.15
C SER A 181 -17.08 -5.86 3.55
N GLY A 182 -16.89 -6.36 4.77
CA GLY A 182 -17.40 -7.65 5.24
C GLY A 182 -16.70 -8.87 4.62
N LYS A 183 -15.73 -8.67 3.75
CA LYS A 183 -14.94 -9.76 3.16
C LYS A 183 -13.81 -10.14 4.11
N LYS A 184 -13.92 -11.32 4.72
CA LYS A 184 -12.95 -11.84 5.72
C LYS A 184 -11.51 -11.91 5.18
N ASP A 185 -11.35 -12.22 3.91
CA ASP A 185 -10.05 -12.36 3.26
C ASP A 185 -9.53 -11.05 2.65
N ASN A 186 -10.14 -9.90 2.98
CA ASN A 186 -9.58 -8.61 2.59
C ASN A 186 -8.45 -8.22 3.57
N ALA A 187 -7.24 -8.54 3.19
CA ALA A 187 -6.03 -8.24 3.99
C ALA A 187 -5.19 -7.11 3.40
N THR A 188 -5.75 -6.31 2.51
CA THR A 188 -5.07 -5.15 1.94
C THR A 188 -4.85 -4.07 3.00
N PRO A 189 -3.60 -3.71 3.32
CA PRO A 189 -3.34 -2.62 4.25
C PRO A 189 -3.82 -1.28 3.71
N LEU A 190 -4.36 -0.46 4.60
CA LEU A 190 -4.82 0.89 4.28
C LEU A 190 -4.02 1.89 5.11
N PHE A 191 -3.48 2.89 4.44
CA PHE A 191 -2.72 3.97 5.02
C PHE A 191 -3.45 5.28 4.82
N ASP A 192 -3.56 6.06 5.89
CA ASP A 192 -4.19 7.37 5.86
C ASP A 192 -3.30 8.39 6.52
N TRP A 193 -3.49 9.63 6.16
CA TRP A 193 -2.90 10.76 6.88
C TRP A 193 -3.83 11.96 6.84
N GLY A 194 -3.79 12.72 7.93
CA GLY A 194 -4.61 13.89 8.11
C GLY A 194 -3.94 15.17 7.65
N LYS A 195 -4.56 16.29 8.01
CA LYS A 195 -3.98 17.63 7.84
C LYS A 195 -2.76 17.75 8.76
N TYR A 196 -1.64 18.18 8.19
CA TYR A 196 -0.45 18.53 8.96
C TYR A 196 -0.63 19.85 9.74
N TYR A 197 0.15 20.02 10.77
CA TYR A 197 0.20 21.23 11.61
C TYR A 197 1.64 21.54 12.03
N GLU A 198 1.88 22.77 12.43
CA GLU A 198 3.18 23.20 12.92
C GLU A 198 3.24 23.11 14.46
N LYS A 199 4.33 22.57 14.98
CA LYS A 199 4.61 22.47 16.40
C LYS A 199 6.13 22.49 16.61
N ASP A 200 6.61 23.40 17.44
CA ASP A 200 8.03 23.53 17.82
C ASP A 200 8.99 23.57 16.59
N GLY A 201 8.59 24.30 15.54
CA GLY A 201 9.36 24.44 14.31
C GLY A 201 9.36 23.21 13.40
N ARG A 202 8.52 22.21 13.69
CA ARG A 202 8.34 21.00 12.88
C ARG A 202 6.96 20.98 12.25
N ILE A 203 6.86 20.26 11.15
CA ILE A 203 5.58 19.97 10.49
C ILE A 203 5.20 18.53 10.84
N LEU A 204 4.20 18.39 11.68
CA LEU A 204 3.73 17.12 12.19
C LEU A 204 2.43 16.73 11.51
N MET A 205 2.21 15.44 11.31
CA MET A 205 1.04 14.90 10.62
C MET A 205 0.60 13.58 11.24
N PRO A 206 -0.71 13.39 11.54
CA PRO A 206 -1.21 12.09 11.94
C PRO A 206 -1.16 11.14 10.75
N VAL A 207 -0.62 9.94 10.97
CA VAL A 207 -0.57 8.84 10.01
C VAL A 207 -1.22 7.62 10.65
N SER A 208 -2.12 6.98 9.93
CA SER A 208 -2.81 5.77 10.39
C SER A 208 -2.49 4.59 9.50
N VAL A 209 -2.42 3.44 10.10
CA VAL A 209 -2.21 2.14 9.45
C VAL A 209 -3.32 1.20 9.90
N GLN A 210 -4.17 0.77 8.98
CA GLN A 210 -5.09 -0.33 9.21
C GLN A 210 -4.52 -1.59 8.54
N ALA A 211 -4.44 -2.68 9.30
CA ALA A 211 -3.87 -3.93 8.81
C ALA A 211 -4.60 -5.14 9.37
N HIS A 212 -4.62 -6.24 8.61
CA HIS A 212 -5.23 -7.49 9.00
C HIS A 212 -4.35 -8.25 9.99
N HIS A 213 -4.91 -8.60 11.16
CA HIS A 213 -4.14 -9.18 12.26
C HIS A 213 -3.66 -10.62 11.98
N SER A 214 -4.18 -11.28 10.95
CA SER A 214 -3.61 -12.54 10.47
C SER A 214 -2.14 -12.41 10.07
N PHE A 215 -1.74 -11.23 9.58
CA PHE A 215 -0.39 -11.01 9.04
C PHE A 215 0.42 -9.99 9.82
N VAL A 216 -0.22 -8.96 10.34
CA VAL A 216 0.44 -7.82 10.96
C VAL A 216 0.14 -7.78 12.47
N ASP A 217 1.18 -7.62 13.29
CA ASP A 217 1.12 -7.40 14.72
C ASP A 217 1.73 -6.04 15.09
N GLY A 218 1.62 -5.66 16.35
CA GLY A 218 2.21 -4.42 16.86
C GLY A 218 3.71 -4.26 16.58
N ILE A 219 4.48 -5.36 16.59
CA ILE A 219 5.91 -5.34 16.28
C ILE A 219 6.16 -4.92 14.81
N HIS A 220 5.30 -5.34 13.88
CA HIS A 220 5.40 -4.98 12.46
C HIS A 220 4.99 -3.53 12.23
N ILE A 221 3.99 -3.03 12.99
CA ILE A 221 3.64 -1.60 13.00
C ILE A 221 4.82 -0.78 13.53
N GLY A 222 5.45 -1.20 14.63
CA GLY A 222 6.65 -0.54 15.15
C GLY A 222 7.78 -0.45 14.14
N ALA A 223 8.09 -1.57 13.47
CA ALA A 223 9.10 -1.61 12.42
C ALA A 223 8.75 -0.68 11.24
N PHE A 224 7.47 -0.59 10.85
CA PHE A 224 7.01 0.35 9.83
C PHE A 224 7.18 1.81 10.26
N VAL A 225 6.78 2.15 11.49
CA VAL A 225 6.94 3.51 12.05
C VAL A 225 8.41 3.92 12.05
N ASP A 226 9.31 3.04 12.47
CA ASP A 226 10.75 3.31 12.51
C ASP A 226 11.33 3.47 11.09
N ALA A 227 10.93 2.61 10.15
CA ALA A 227 11.33 2.72 8.75
C ALA A 227 10.85 4.04 8.13
N LEU A 228 9.60 4.43 8.36
CA LEU A 228 9.03 5.66 7.85
C LEU A 228 9.72 6.89 8.47
N LYS A 229 9.91 6.93 9.79
CA LYS A 229 10.64 8.02 10.47
C LYS A 229 12.07 8.17 9.92
N LYS A 230 12.78 7.06 9.76
CA LYS A 230 14.14 7.05 9.19
C LYS A 230 14.13 7.59 7.76
N TYR A 231 13.18 7.13 6.94
CA TYR A 231 13.07 7.59 5.54
C TYR A 231 12.77 9.08 5.48
N LEU A 232 11.76 9.57 6.21
CA LEU A 232 11.38 10.99 6.26
C LEU A 232 12.53 11.88 6.76
N GLY A 233 13.29 11.41 7.74
CA GLY A 233 14.47 12.13 8.28
C GLY A 233 15.69 12.11 7.36
N SER A 234 15.71 11.27 6.31
CA SER A 234 16.81 11.21 5.33
C SER A 234 16.57 12.02 4.05
N ILE A 235 15.39 12.59 3.91
CA ILE A 235 15.02 13.43 2.76
C ILE A 235 15.36 14.88 3.09
N TYR A 236 16.42 15.40 2.45
CA TYR A 236 16.85 16.81 2.52
C TYR A 236 17.22 17.31 1.13
#